data_d4107063f02c3d0c709085af5762c0b9
#
_entry.id   d4107063f02c3d0c709085af5762c0b9
#
_cell.length_a   1.000
_cell.length_b   1.000
_cell.length_c   1.000
_cell.angle_alpha   90.00
_cell.angle_beta   90.00
_cell.angle_gamma   90.00
#
_symmetry.space_group_name_H-M   'P 1'
#
loop_
_entity.id
_entity.type
_entity.pdbx_description
1 polymer ?
#
loop_
_entity_poly.entity_id
_entity_poly.type
_entity_poly.pdbx_seq_one_letter_code
_entity_poly.pdbx_strand_id
1 'polypeptide(L)'
;MKRIIHFRLPEKAVFWLVLAAVVLMLVPMLLVARYNVPCADDYHFGAPTHAAWQATHSLAAVVKAAGEKVAERYANWQGTYSAMFLMALQPAVFGNGFYALVPFLTLGMLAAGTCFFCLSLFTKLLGASRWQALVLALVWLGIDTQLLPSAVQGFYWYNGAIFYTFFFGVQLLYFGLLARYVAARHAARRRSAAFLTGLCALGLFLGGGNLVTAFGTLLVLVCVLCLLAIMKSRQWRALLLPLAFLLAGFLVSVCAPGNSVRQQSESGEPLPAPLAVLRAVQEAAVQFWKPRTVLVVLALVFLAPVLWNAAAAARIRFRWPLFFLVLTFGLYAAQFCPTWYALKQAGPDRLLDIIFYSAFFWMAVNLFYFLGWLQRRLWAENGAVPQGRYTIGFVAVTAALLAVSCFAMRDMLNFTSIQALNALRTGQAQQYHSEFCARVEVLE
;
A
#
# COMPACT_ATOMS: atom_id res chain seq x y z
N MET A 1 16.11 -39.24 -4.95
CA MET A 1 16.36 -37.77 -4.93
C MET A 1 15.92 -37.06 -6.22
N LYS A 2 16.38 -37.42 -7.44
CA LYS A 2 15.94 -36.77 -8.69
C LYS A 2 14.41 -36.74 -8.92
N ARG A 3 13.65 -37.78 -8.57
CA ARG A 3 12.17 -37.82 -8.70
C ARG A 3 11.47 -36.84 -7.75
N ILE A 4 11.98 -36.60 -6.54
CA ILE A 4 11.40 -35.71 -5.54
C ILE A 4 11.58 -34.24 -5.98
N ILE A 5 12.76 -33.88 -6.49
CA ILE A 5 13.10 -32.50 -6.91
C ILE A 5 12.16 -32.01 -8.03
N HIS A 6 11.75 -32.91 -8.93
CA HIS A 6 10.83 -32.60 -10.04
C HIS A 6 9.35 -32.79 -9.70
N PHE A 7 9.02 -33.17 -8.44
CA PHE A 7 7.63 -33.29 -8.03
C PHE A 7 6.92 -31.94 -8.09
N ARG A 8 5.76 -31.93 -8.73
CA ARG A 8 4.98 -30.70 -8.96
C ARG A 8 4.12 -30.40 -7.75
N LEU A 9 4.22 -29.18 -7.24
CA LEU A 9 3.35 -28.70 -6.19
C LEU A 9 2.08 -28.07 -6.79
N PRO A 10 0.88 -28.47 -6.33
CA PRO A 10 -0.35 -27.80 -6.73
C PRO A 10 -0.37 -26.37 -6.19
N GLU A 11 -0.97 -25.43 -6.93
CA GLU A 11 -1.07 -24.00 -6.55
C GLU A 11 -1.64 -23.81 -5.14
N LYS A 12 -2.62 -24.63 -4.76
CA LYS A 12 -3.21 -24.62 -3.41
C LYS A 12 -2.18 -24.96 -2.33
N ALA A 13 -1.27 -25.89 -2.57
CA ALA A 13 -0.20 -26.23 -1.60
C ALA A 13 0.78 -25.06 -1.45
N VAL A 14 1.18 -24.42 -2.56
CA VAL A 14 2.03 -23.23 -2.54
C VAL A 14 1.35 -22.10 -1.77
N PHE A 15 0.06 -21.87 -1.98
CA PHE A 15 -0.71 -20.89 -1.21
C PHE A 15 -0.64 -21.16 0.30
N TRP A 16 -0.87 -22.38 0.75
CA TRP A 16 -0.83 -22.70 2.19
C TRP A 16 0.57 -22.56 2.79
N LEU A 17 1.62 -22.90 2.04
CA LEU A 17 3.01 -22.69 2.47
C LEU A 17 3.33 -21.20 2.64
N VAL A 18 2.96 -20.38 1.67
CA VAL A 18 3.20 -18.93 1.73
C VAL A 18 2.35 -18.29 2.83
N LEU A 19 1.08 -18.72 2.98
CA LEU A 19 0.21 -18.24 4.06
C LEU A 19 0.81 -18.55 5.44
N ALA A 20 1.28 -19.77 5.64
CA ALA A 20 1.92 -20.15 6.91
C ALA A 20 3.15 -19.29 7.20
N ALA A 21 4.01 -19.05 6.19
CA ALA A 21 5.18 -18.18 6.33
C ALA A 21 4.78 -16.73 6.70
N VAL A 22 3.80 -16.16 6.01
CA VAL A 22 3.33 -14.78 6.29
C VAL A 22 2.69 -14.69 7.69
N VAL A 23 1.87 -15.67 8.08
CA VAL A 23 1.29 -15.71 9.43
C VAL A 23 2.39 -15.78 10.48
N LEU A 24 3.40 -16.64 10.33
CA LEU A 24 4.53 -16.73 11.25
C LEU A 24 5.29 -15.40 11.37
N MET A 25 5.44 -14.65 10.28
CA MET A 25 6.05 -13.30 10.29
C MET A 25 5.17 -12.28 11.02
N LEU A 26 3.85 -12.35 10.87
CA LEU A 26 2.93 -11.38 11.48
C LEU A 26 2.70 -11.62 12.97
N VAL A 27 2.80 -12.86 13.46
CA VAL A 27 2.54 -13.21 14.86
C VAL A 27 3.34 -12.34 15.85
N PRO A 28 4.68 -12.19 15.76
CA PRO A 28 5.42 -11.34 16.69
C PRO A 28 4.97 -9.87 16.63
N MET A 29 4.65 -9.38 15.43
CA MET A 29 4.18 -8.00 15.22
C MET A 29 2.83 -7.75 15.92
N LEU A 30 1.92 -8.72 15.88
CA LEU A 30 0.61 -8.62 16.54
C LEU A 30 0.71 -8.87 18.05
N LEU A 31 1.66 -9.70 18.51
CA LEU A 31 1.89 -9.92 19.94
C LEU A 31 2.48 -8.69 20.64
N VAL A 32 3.39 -7.95 19.98
CA VAL A 32 3.95 -6.73 20.55
C VAL A 32 2.94 -5.59 20.60
N ALA A 33 1.86 -5.64 19.78
CA ALA A 33 0.82 -4.62 19.74
C ALA A 33 0.14 -4.36 21.09
N ARG A 34 0.07 -5.35 21.99
CA ARG A 34 -0.51 -5.20 23.33
C ARG A 34 0.24 -4.18 24.21
N TYR A 35 1.48 -3.88 23.89
CA TYR A 35 2.31 -2.89 24.58
C TYR A 35 2.34 -1.53 23.87
N ASN A 36 1.57 -1.39 22.76
CA ASN A 36 1.51 -0.17 22.01
C ASN A 36 0.77 0.93 22.78
N VAL A 37 1.29 2.14 22.74
CA VAL A 37 0.75 3.30 23.48
C VAL A 37 0.75 4.56 22.61
N PRO A 38 -0.16 5.53 22.88
CA PRO A 38 -0.19 6.80 22.15
C PRO A 38 1.14 7.56 22.28
N CYS A 39 1.52 8.25 21.21
CA CYS A 39 2.74 9.04 21.21
C CYS A 39 2.66 10.24 20.25
N ALA A 40 3.53 11.21 20.44
CA ALA A 40 3.68 12.38 19.56
C ALA A 40 2.35 13.09 19.25
N ASP A 41 2.03 13.24 17.96
CA ASP A 41 0.85 13.96 17.48
C ASP A 41 -0.49 13.30 17.85
N ASP A 42 -0.50 12.07 18.33
CA ASP A 42 -1.73 11.39 18.76
C ASP A 42 -2.46 12.18 19.84
N TYR A 43 -1.72 12.73 20.82
CA TYR A 43 -2.31 13.56 21.87
C TYR A 43 -2.96 14.82 21.30
N HIS A 44 -2.28 15.45 20.34
CA HIS A 44 -2.77 16.69 19.75
C HIS A 44 -4.06 16.48 18.94
N PHE A 45 -4.15 15.37 18.19
CA PHE A 45 -5.35 15.04 17.40
C PHE A 45 -6.46 14.46 18.27
N GLY A 46 -6.12 13.61 19.24
CA GLY A 46 -7.08 12.91 20.08
C GLY A 46 -7.63 13.70 21.26
N ALA A 47 -6.97 14.77 21.72
CA ALA A 47 -7.38 15.50 22.94
C ALA A 47 -8.82 16.04 22.89
N PRO A 48 -9.28 16.73 21.81
CA PRO A 48 -10.66 17.24 21.79
C PRO A 48 -11.71 16.13 21.78
N THR A 49 -11.46 15.05 21.06
CA THR A 49 -12.37 13.90 20.97
C THR A 49 -12.38 13.07 22.25
N HIS A 50 -11.23 12.94 22.93
CA HIS A 50 -11.15 12.32 24.24
C HIS A 50 -11.91 13.13 25.30
N ALA A 51 -11.73 14.46 25.34
CA ALA A 51 -12.48 15.34 26.24
C ALA A 51 -14.00 15.25 26.01
N ALA A 52 -14.44 15.20 24.74
CA ALA A 52 -15.84 15.01 24.40
C ALA A 52 -16.39 13.64 24.86
N TRP A 53 -15.59 12.58 24.75
CA TRP A 53 -15.95 11.25 25.26
C TRP A 53 -16.05 11.23 26.78
N GLN A 54 -15.06 11.76 27.48
CA GLN A 54 -15.05 11.81 28.96
C GLN A 54 -16.24 12.61 29.53
N ALA A 55 -16.60 13.73 28.88
CA ALA A 55 -17.69 14.58 29.34
C ALA A 55 -19.09 14.01 29.08
N THR A 56 -19.27 13.20 28.01
CA THR A 56 -20.62 12.88 27.54
C THR A 56 -20.88 11.41 27.31
N HIS A 57 -19.85 10.58 27.18
CA HIS A 57 -19.91 9.19 26.70
C HIS A 57 -20.73 9.02 25.40
N SER A 58 -20.80 10.06 24.57
CA SER A 58 -21.58 10.13 23.33
C SER A 58 -20.69 10.07 22.10
N LEU A 59 -20.89 9.05 21.25
CA LEU A 59 -20.23 8.96 19.94
C LEU A 59 -20.55 10.15 19.03
N ALA A 60 -21.76 10.71 19.12
CA ALA A 60 -22.16 11.89 18.36
C ALA A 60 -21.31 13.13 18.78
N ALA A 61 -21.04 13.31 20.07
CA ALA A 61 -20.15 14.35 20.55
C ALA A 61 -18.71 14.16 20.08
N VAL A 62 -18.21 12.94 20.10
CA VAL A 62 -16.86 12.59 19.58
C VAL A 62 -16.76 12.89 18.08
N VAL A 63 -17.74 12.50 17.28
CA VAL A 63 -17.78 12.78 15.83
C VAL A 63 -17.85 14.27 15.57
N LYS A 64 -18.63 15.03 16.35
CA LYS A 64 -18.67 16.50 16.25
C LYS A 64 -17.31 17.12 16.54
N ALA A 65 -16.67 16.74 17.65
CA ALA A 65 -15.34 17.24 18.02
C ALA A 65 -14.28 16.88 16.95
N ALA A 66 -14.36 15.69 16.35
CA ALA A 66 -13.50 15.32 15.22
C ALA A 66 -13.72 16.23 14.01
N GLY A 67 -14.96 16.57 13.68
CA GLY A 67 -15.29 17.52 12.61
C GLY A 67 -14.76 18.94 12.87
N GLU A 68 -14.87 19.43 14.10
CA GLU A 68 -14.30 20.72 14.53
C GLU A 68 -12.78 20.72 14.43
N LYS A 69 -12.12 19.60 14.80
CA LYS A 69 -10.67 19.43 14.65
C LYS A 69 -10.24 19.45 13.17
N VAL A 70 -11.03 18.83 12.28
CA VAL A 70 -10.78 18.91 10.83
C VAL A 70 -10.85 20.37 10.35
N ALA A 71 -11.87 21.12 10.73
CA ALA A 71 -12.03 22.52 10.34
C ALA A 71 -10.87 23.39 10.83
N GLU A 72 -10.44 23.22 12.09
CA GLU A 72 -9.25 23.89 12.63
C GLU A 72 -8.00 23.60 11.83
N ARG A 73 -7.74 22.31 11.53
CA ARG A 73 -6.54 21.89 10.80
C ARG A 73 -6.57 22.32 9.34
N TYR A 74 -7.72 22.29 8.70
CA TYR A 74 -7.91 22.76 7.34
C TYR A 74 -7.51 24.23 7.17
N ALA A 75 -7.87 25.06 8.15
CA ALA A 75 -7.53 26.48 8.15
C ALA A 75 -6.05 26.75 8.48
N ASN A 76 -5.45 25.98 9.41
CA ASN A 76 -4.20 26.38 10.06
C ASN A 76 -3.01 25.45 9.78
N TRP A 77 -3.21 24.24 9.15
CA TRP A 77 -2.11 23.28 9.01
C TRP A 77 -2.09 22.53 7.68
N GLN A 78 -3.15 21.77 7.34
CA GLN A 78 -3.20 21.01 6.07
C GLN A 78 -4.63 20.61 5.72
N GLY A 79 -4.87 20.39 4.42
CA GLY A 79 -6.20 20.19 3.86
C GLY A 79 -6.70 18.74 3.78
N THR A 80 -5.96 17.75 4.27
CA THR A 80 -6.27 16.32 4.13
C THR A 80 -7.40 15.87 5.07
N TYR A 81 -8.62 16.33 4.78
CA TYR A 81 -9.79 16.24 5.65
C TYR A 81 -10.17 14.82 6.10
N SER A 82 -10.13 13.82 5.21
CA SER A 82 -10.46 12.43 5.57
C SER A 82 -9.43 11.84 6.54
N ALA A 83 -8.14 12.14 6.32
CA ALA A 83 -7.08 11.68 7.19
C ALA A 83 -7.15 12.36 8.56
N MET A 84 -7.35 13.69 8.60
CA MET A 84 -7.51 14.44 9.84
C MET A 84 -8.69 13.95 10.68
N PHE A 85 -9.79 13.61 10.01
CA PHE A 85 -10.96 13.06 10.69
C PHE A 85 -10.65 11.70 11.35
N LEU A 86 -9.97 10.80 10.64
CA LEU A 86 -9.56 9.51 11.22
C LEU A 86 -8.52 9.68 12.33
N MET A 87 -7.56 10.59 12.18
CA MET A 87 -6.55 10.89 13.22
C MET A 87 -7.20 11.38 14.53
N ALA A 88 -8.27 12.17 14.43
CA ALA A 88 -9.03 12.61 15.59
C ALA A 88 -9.86 11.49 16.24
N LEU A 89 -10.15 10.39 15.52
CA LEU A 89 -10.92 9.24 16.01
C LEU A 89 -10.01 8.06 16.42
N GLN A 90 -8.80 8.32 16.85
CA GLN A 90 -7.88 7.27 17.28
C GLN A 90 -8.45 6.40 18.43
N PRO A 91 -8.06 5.12 18.53
CA PRO A 91 -8.59 4.20 19.54
C PRO A 91 -8.37 4.68 20.98
N ALA A 92 -7.28 5.39 21.28
CA ALA A 92 -6.99 5.91 22.61
C ALA A 92 -8.01 6.95 23.12
N VAL A 93 -8.83 7.52 22.23
CA VAL A 93 -9.95 8.40 22.62
C VAL A 93 -10.88 7.72 23.62
N PHE A 94 -11.06 6.41 23.51
CA PHE A 94 -11.91 5.61 24.37
C PHE A 94 -11.19 4.98 25.58
N GLY A 95 -9.87 5.10 25.61
CA GLY A 95 -8.98 4.60 26.67
C GLY A 95 -7.66 4.11 26.11
N ASN A 96 -6.57 4.30 26.86
CA ASN A 96 -5.21 3.97 26.40
C ASN A 96 -5.04 2.51 25.98
N GLY A 97 -5.72 1.56 26.65
CA GLY A 97 -5.65 0.14 26.31
C GLY A 97 -6.17 -0.21 24.90
N PHE A 98 -7.08 0.60 24.32
CA PHE A 98 -7.55 0.40 22.97
C PHE A 98 -6.51 0.75 21.90
N TYR A 99 -5.42 1.42 22.26
CA TYR A 99 -4.35 1.74 21.32
C TYR A 99 -3.63 0.49 20.78
N ALA A 100 -3.69 -0.62 21.50
CA ALA A 100 -3.25 -1.94 21.03
C ALA A 100 -3.94 -2.40 19.72
N LEU A 101 -5.10 -1.84 19.36
CA LEU A 101 -5.82 -2.14 18.12
C LEU A 101 -5.18 -1.52 16.87
N VAL A 102 -4.29 -0.54 17.01
CA VAL A 102 -3.70 0.20 15.88
C VAL A 102 -3.04 -0.71 14.86
N PRO A 103 -2.12 -1.63 15.21
CA PRO A 103 -1.50 -2.51 14.23
C PRO A 103 -2.51 -3.47 13.56
N PHE A 104 -3.56 -3.88 14.24
CA PHE A 104 -4.61 -4.73 13.65
C PHE A 104 -5.41 -3.98 12.60
N LEU A 105 -5.75 -2.71 12.84
CA LEU A 105 -6.47 -1.86 11.89
C LEU A 105 -5.65 -1.59 10.64
N THR A 106 -4.38 -1.24 10.80
CA THR A 106 -3.50 -0.85 9.69
C THR A 106 -3.04 -2.05 8.87
N LEU A 107 -2.56 -3.13 9.50
CA LEU A 107 -2.22 -4.38 8.83
C LEU A 107 -3.44 -5.04 8.21
N GLY A 108 -4.59 -5.00 8.90
CA GLY A 108 -5.85 -5.52 8.39
C GLY A 108 -6.31 -4.80 7.12
N MET A 109 -6.22 -3.47 7.08
CA MET A 109 -6.56 -2.69 5.88
C MET A 109 -5.56 -2.95 4.74
N LEU A 110 -4.25 -3.01 5.03
CA LEU A 110 -3.24 -3.33 4.03
C LEU A 110 -3.49 -4.73 3.44
N ALA A 111 -3.72 -5.73 4.27
CA ALA A 111 -4.00 -7.10 3.84
C ALA A 111 -5.30 -7.20 3.02
N ALA A 112 -6.38 -6.57 3.50
CA ALA A 112 -7.67 -6.55 2.79
C ALA A 112 -7.55 -5.87 1.42
N GLY A 113 -6.90 -4.70 1.38
CA GLY A 113 -6.65 -3.96 0.13
C GLY A 113 -5.83 -4.77 -0.86
N THR A 114 -4.69 -5.33 -0.42
CA THR A 114 -3.79 -6.14 -1.25
C THR A 114 -4.49 -7.39 -1.79
N CYS A 115 -5.16 -8.16 -0.94
CA CYS A 115 -5.89 -9.35 -1.37
C CYS A 115 -7.04 -9.03 -2.32
N PHE A 116 -7.85 -7.99 -2.02
CA PHE A 116 -8.96 -7.58 -2.86
C PHE A 116 -8.49 -7.10 -4.24
N PHE A 117 -7.41 -6.30 -4.27
CA PHE A 117 -6.82 -5.80 -5.51
C PHE A 117 -6.25 -6.95 -6.36
N CYS A 118 -5.41 -7.82 -5.79
CA CYS A 118 -4.84 -8.94 -6.52
C CYS A 118 -5.92 -9.91 -7.05
N LEU A 119 -6.91 -10.26 -6.23
CA LEU A 119 -8.04 -11.06 -6.67
C LEU A 119 -8.84 -10.37 -7.79
N SER A 120 -9.05 -9.06 -7.70
CA SER A 120 -9.80 -8.32 -8.71
C SER A 120 -9.03 -8.18 -10.02
N LEU A 121 -7.77 -7.79 -9.97
CA LEU A 121 -6.93 -7.62 -11.15
C LEU A 121 -6.63 -8.97 -11.82
N PHE A 122 -6.05 -9.90 -11.07
CA PHE A 122 -5.53 -11.13 -11.67
C PHE A 122 -6.63 -12.12 -12.04
N THR A 123 -7.70 -12.28 -11.21
CA THR A 123 -8.74 -13.25 -11.58
C THR A 123 -9.83 -12.68 -12.50
N LYS A 124 -10.28 -11.43 -12.25
CA LYS A 124 -11.42 -10.88 -12.99
C LYS A 124 -11.01 -10.18 -14.29
N LEU A 125 -9.86 -9.52 -14.31
CA LEU A 125 -9.39 -8.80 -15.49
C LEU A 125 -8.41 -9.61 -16.33
N LEU A 126 -7.46 -10.33 -15.70
CA LEU A 126 -6.40 -11.06 -16.39
C LEU A 126 -6.70 -12.56 -16.59
N GLY A 127 -7.67 -13.14 -15.89
CA GLY A 127 -8.08 -14.53 -16.05
C GLY A 127 -7.20 -15.57 -15.35
N ALA A 128 -6.32 -15.14 -14.42
CA ALA A 128 -5.51 -16.05 -13.62
C ALA A 128 -6.33 -16.79 -12.55
N SER A 129 -5.80 -17.88 -11.98
CA SER A 129 -6.45 -18.61 -10.90
C SER A 129 -6.48 -17.80 -9.61
N ARG A 130 -7.48 -18.07 -8.75
CA ARG A 130 -7.57 -17.41 -7.44
C ARG A 130 -6.35 -17.72 -6.54
N TRP A 131 -5.80 -18.92 -6.66
CA TRP A 131 -4.65 -19.32 -5.86
C TRP A 131 -3.39 -18.56 -6.28
N GLN A 132 -3.19 -18.34 -7.58
CA GLN A 132 -2.11 -17.51 -8.11
C GLN A 132 -2.23 -16.06 -7.62
N ALA A 133 -3.42 -15.48 -7.68
CA ALA A 133 -3.67 -14.13 -7.19
C ALA A 133 -3.40 -13.99 -5.68
N LEU A 134 -3.79 -15.00 -4.89
CA LEU A 134 -3.55 -15.00 -3.44
C LEU A 134 -2.07 -15.24 -3.09
N VAL A 135 -1.35 -16.10 -3.82
CA VAL A 135 0.11 -16.27 -3.63
C VAL A 135 0.83 -14.94 -3.88
N LEU A 136 0.48 -14.25 -4.98
CA LEU A 136 1.03 -12.91 -5.25
C LEU A 136 0.72 -11.92 -4.12
N ALA A 137 -0.54 -11.86 -3.66
CA ALA A 137 -0.95 -10.96 -2.59
C ALA A 137 -0.20 -11.23 -1.28
N LEU A 138 -0.03 -12.50 -0.89
CA LEU A 138 0.67 -12.88 0.33
C LEU A 138 2.17 -12.60 0.26
N VAL A 139 2.84 -12.86 -0.88
CA VAL A 139 4.25 -12.53 -1.06
C VAL A 139 4.45 -11.02 -1.00
N TRP A 140 3.58 -10.24 -1.67
CA TRP A 140 3.60 -8.80 -1.60
C TRP A 140 3.42 -8.30 -0.16
N LEU A 141 2.41 -8.78 0.56
CA LEU A 141 2.17 -8.44 1.96
C LEU A 141 3.36 -8.81 2.86
N GLY A 142 3.99 -9.97 2.64
CA GLY A 142 5.19 -10.39 3.37
C GLY A 142 6.36 -9.42 3.15
N ILE A 143 6.63 -9.03 1.91
CA ILE A 143 7.68 -8.05 1.58
C ILE A 143 7.38 -6.70 2.22
N ASP A 144 6.15 -6.19 2.06
CA ASP A 144 5.75 -4.88 2.58
C ASP A 144 5.83 -4.80 4.10
N THR A 145 5.44 -5.86 4.79
CA THR A 145 5.45 -5.88 6.26
C THR A 145 6.83 -6.11 6.87
N GLN A 146 7.76 -6.74 6.12
CA GLN A 146 9.08 -7.10 6.67
C GLN A 146 10.20 -6.14 6.29
N LEU A 147 10.12 -5.46 5.14
CA LEU A 147 11.22 -4.69 4.56
C LEU A 147 10.94 -3.18 4.44
N LEU A 148 9.83 -2.72 5.03
CA LEU A 148 9.48 -1.29 4.99
C LEU A 148 10.53 -0.43 5.74
N PRO A 149 10.70 0.84 5.37
CA PRO A 149 11.61 1.77 6.02
C PRO A 149 11.36 1.96 7.51
N SER A 150 10.11 2.07 7.95
CA SER A 150 9.78 2.30 9.36
C SER A 150 8.52 1.57 9.82
N ALA A 151 8.66 0.40 10.41
CA ALA A 151 7.54 -0.35 10.95
C ALA A 151 6.77 0.40 12.06
N VAL A 152 7.49 1.17 12.89
CA VAL A 152 6.88 1.95 13.97
C VAL A 152 5.92 2.99 13.39
N GLN A 153 6.37 3.77 12.41
CA GLN A 153 5.55 4.81 11.78
C GLN A 153 4.49 4.24 10.83
N GLY A 154 4.74 3.07 10.23
CA GLY A 154 3.84 2.43 9.29
C GLY A 154 2.72 1.62 9.92
N PHE A 155 2.91 1.07 11.14
CA PHE A 155 1.95 0.15 11.75
C PHE A 155 1.57 0.45 13.20
N TYR A 156 2.44 1.08 14.00
CA TYR A 156 2.24 1.20 15.45
C TYR A 156 1.88 2.62 15.89
N TRP A 157 2.51 3.65 15.32
CA TRP A 157 2.11 5.02 15.57
C TRP A 157 0.86 5.37 14.76
N TYR A 158 -0.27 5.61 15.46
CA TYR A 158 -1.58 5.72 14.83
C TYR A 158 -1.63 6.77 13.72
N ASN A 159 -1.21 8.00 14.00
CA ASN A 159 -1.30 9.08 13.02
C ASN A 159 -0.45 8.80 11.77
N GLY A 160 0.75 8.24 11.94
CA GLY A 160 1.58 7.80 10.81
C GLY A 160 0.92 6.65 10.04
N ALA A 161 0.52 5.59 10.75
CA ALA A 161 -0.04 4.39 10.16
C ALA A 161 -1.37 4.65 9.41
N ILE A 162 -2.25 5.47 9.99
CA ILE A 162 -3.53 5.86 9.33
C ILE A 162 -3.26 6.75 8.13
N PHE A 163 -2.42 7.78 8.27
CA PHE A 163 -2.19 8.74 7.19
C PHE A 163 -1.53 8.10 5.95
N TYR A 164 -0.71 7.08 6.13
CA TYR A 164 0.06 6.46 5.04
C TYR A 164 -0.44 5.04 4.72
N THR A 165 -0.19 4.07 5.58
CA THR A 165 -0.45 2.65 5.30
C THR A 165 -1.94 2.35 5.10
N PHE A 166 -2.81 2.90 5.96
CA PHE A 166 -4.26 2.70 5.83
C PHE A 166 -4.78 3.28 4.51
N PHE A 167 -4.41 4.52 4.16
CA PHE A 167 -4.83 5.14 2.89
C PHE A 167 -4.25 4.43 1.67
N PHE A 168 -3.06 3.84 1.77
CA PHE A 168 -2.55 2.95 0.72
C PHE A 168 -3.41 1.69 0.58
N GLY A 169 -3.84 1.08 1.68
CA GLY A 169 -4.80 -0.03 1.66
C GLY A 169 -6.13 0.36 0.99
N VAL A 170 -6.67 1.55 1.29
CA VAL A 170 -7.88 2.09 0.64
C VAL A 170 -7.65 2.34 -0.87
N GLN A 171 -6.46 2.82 -1.26
CA GLN A 171 -6.07 2.97 -2.67
C GLN A 171 -6.11 1.62 -3.40
N LEU A 172 -5.62 0.55 -2.77
CA LEU A 172 -5.70 -0.80 -3.35
C LEU A 172 -7.15 -1.30 -3.47
N LEU A 173 -8.02 -0.97 -2.50
CA LEU A 173 -9.47 -1.24 -2.64
C LEU A 173 -10.06 -0.49 -3.83
N TYR A 174 -9.70 0.78 -4.02
CA TYR A 174 -10.12 1.57 -5.18
C TYR A 174 -9.69 0.92 -6.49
N PHE A 175 -8.42 0.54 -6.62
CA PHE A 175 -7.90 -0.12 -7.82
C PHE A 175 -8.52 -1.51 -8.04
N GLY A 176 -8.81 -2.26 -6.99
CA GLY A 176 -9.54 -3.51 -7.08
C GLY A 176 -10.97 -3.32 -7.62
N LEU A 177 -11.66 -2.28 -7.16
CA LEU A 177 -12.99 -1.94 -7.63
C LEU A 177 -12.97 -1.47 -9.08
N LEU A 178 -11.98 -0.66 -9.46
CA LEU A 178 -11.74 -0.22 -10.83
C LEU A 178 -11.49 -1.40 -11.78
N ALA A 179 -10.64 -2.36 -11.37
CA ALA A 179 -10.38 -3.58 -12.15
C ALA A 179 -11.66 -4.41 -12.36
N ARG A 180 -12.51 -4.54 -11.33
CA ARG A 180 -13.82 -5.21 -11.45
C ARG A 180 -14.78 -4.47 -12.37
N TYR A 181 -14.81 -3.14 -12.32
CA TYR A 181 -15.62 -2.32 -13.22
C TYR A 181 -15.18 -2.52 -14.68
N VAL A 182 -13.87 -2.45 -14.95
CA VAL A 182 -13.32 -2.62 -16.31
C VAL A 182 -13.58 -4.05 -16.82
N ALA A 183 -13.45 -5.08 -15.97
CA ALA A 183 -13.74 -6.47 -16.32
C ALA A 183 -15.23 -6.71 -16.62
N ALA A 184 -16.12 -5.94 -16.03
CA ALA A 184 -17.57 -6.12 -16.09
C ALA A 184 -18.24 -5.42 -17.30
N ARG A 185 -17.63 -5.51 -18.50
CA ARG A 185 -18.10 -4.82 -19.72
C ARG A 185 -19.58 -5.00 -20.07
N HIS A 186 -20.12 -6.17 -19.77
CA HIS A 186 -21.49 -6.59 -20.08
C HIS A 186 -22.34 -6.77 -18.83
N ALA A 187 -21.93 -6.18 -17.69
CA ALA A 187 -22.69 -6.28 -16.46
C ALA A 187 -24.02 -5.52 -16.57
N ALA A 188 -25.03 -6.00 -15.85
CA ALA A 188 -26.30 -5.31 -15.71
C ALA A 188 -26.07 -3.86 -15.21
N ARG A 189 -26.89 -2.92 -15.68
CA ARG A 189 -26.80 -1.48 -15.35
C ARG A 189 -26.70 -1.22 -13.83
N ARG A 190 -27.49 -1.96 -13.02
CA ARG A 190 -27.45 -1.85 -11.54
C ARG A 190 -26.08 -2.19 -10.97
N ARG A 191 -25.41 -3.23 -11.47
CA ARG A 191 -24.06 -3.63 -11.02
C ARG A 191 -22.99 -2.63 -11.42
N SER A 192 -23.07 -2.10 -12.64
CA SER A 192 -22.18 -1.02 -13.09
C SER A 192 -22.35 0.23 -12.24
N ALA A 193 -23.59 0.62 -11.91
CA ALA A 193 -23.86 1.76 -11.04
C ALA A 193 -23.26 1.57 -9.64
N ALA A 194 -23.41 0.37 -9.03
CA ALA A 194 -22.80 0.09 -7.72
C ALA A 194 -21.28 0.24 -7.71
N PHE A 195 -20.59 -0.23 -8.77
CA PHE A 195 -19.14 -0.01 -8.89
C PHE A 195 -18.79 1.47 -9.02
N LEU A 196 -19.52 2.22 -9.83
CA LEU A 196 -19.27 3.66 -10.02
C LEU A 196 -19.53 4.45 -8.73
N THR A 197 -20.62 4.15 -8.01
CA THR A 197 -20.91 4.76 -6.70
C THR A 197 -19.79 4.49 -5.71
N GLY A 198 -19.32 3.24 -5.62
CA GLY A 198 -18.19 2.87 -4.76
C GLY A 198 -16.90 3.60 -5.15
N LEU A 199 -16.61 3.72 -6.46
CA LEU A 199 -15.45 4.47 -6.95
C LEU A 199 -15.56 5.97 -6.65
N CYS A 200 -16.75 6.57 -6.76
CA CYS A 200 -16.97 7.98 -6.40
C CYS A 200 -16.76 8.21 -4.90
N ALA A 201 -17.35 7.37 -4.05
CA ALA A 201 -17.23 7.48 -2.59
C ALA A 201 -15.78 7.29 -2.13
N LEU A 202 -15.11 6.22 -2.58
CA LEU A 202 -13.69 5.98 -2.28
C LEU A 202 -12.79 7.06 -2.89
N GLY A 203 -13.13 7.58 -4.07
CA GLY A 203 -12.38 8.66 -4.71
C GLY A 203 -12.40 9.95 -3.90
N LEU A 204 -13.59 10.37 -3.43
CA LEU A 204 -13.74 11.53 -2.56
C LEU A 204 -12.96 11.33 -1.24
N PHE A 205 -13.09 10.15 -0.63
CA PHE A 205 -12.39 9.80 0.61
C PHE A 205 -10.85 9.80 0.42
N LEU A 206 -10.32 9.22 -0.66
CA LEU A 206 -8.89 9.24 -0.99
C LEU A 206 -8.38 10.65 -1.28
N GLY A 207 -9.18 11.49 -1.95
CA GLY A 207 -8.83 12.88 -2.21
C GLY A 207 -8.60 13.68 -0.94
N GLY A 208 -9.32 13.36 0.15
CA GLY A 208 -9.13 13.91 1.49
C GLY A 208 -8.08 13.19 2.35
N GLY A 209 -7.44 12.17 1.80
CA GLY A 209 -6.44 11.35 2.48
C GLY A 209 -5.00 11.85 2.29
N ASN A 210 -4.07 10.91 2.15
CA ASN A 210 -2.68 11.26 1.85
C ASN A 210 -2.54 11.80 0.41
N LEU A 211 -1.90 12.95 0.25
CA LEU A 211 -1.76 13.60 -1.05
C LEU A 211 -0.99 12.76 -2.09
N VAL A 212 -0.02 11.96 -1.65
CA VAL A 212 0.76 11.09 -2.55
C VAL A 212 -0.11 9.94 -3.07
N THR A 213 -0.90 9.29 -2.21
CA THR A 213 -1.83 8.23 -2.63
C THR A 213 -2.95 8.78 -3.51
N ALA A 214 -3.50 9.96 -3.19
CA ALA A 214 -4.52 10.61 -4.00
C ALA A 214 -3.98 10.98 -5.39
N PHE A 215 -2.81 11.61 -5.46
CA PHE A 215 -2.14 11.98 -6.71
C PHE A 215 -1.80 10.75 -7.56
N GLY A 216 -1.21 9.72 -6.96
CA GLY A 216 -0.93 8.45 -7.64
C GLY A 216 -2.20 7.78 -8.18
N THR A 217 -3.31 7.85 -7.41
CA THR A 217 -4.62 7.33 -7.87
C THR A 217 -5.16 8.10 -9.06
N LEU A 218 -5.05 9.44 -9.05
CA LEU A 218 -5.43 10.29 -10.18
C LEU A 218 -4.65 9.93 -11.44
N LEU A 219 -3.33 9.80 -11.35
CA LEU A 219 -2.48 9.46 -12.49
C LEU A 219 -2.84 8.09 -13.07
N VAL A 220 -3.00 7.07 -12.23
CA VAL A 220 -3.39 5.72 -12.68
C VAL A 220 -4.78 5.74 -13.31
N LEU A 221 -5.76 6.45 -12.71
CA LEU A 221 -7.11 6.55 -13.27
C LEU A 221 -7.10 7.24 -14.64
N VAL A 222 -6.33 8.31 -14.82
CA VAL A 222 -6.14 8.99 -16.10
C VAL A 222 -5.52 8.04 -17.14
N CYS A 223 -4.49 7.26 -16.77
CA CYS A 223 -3.90 6.26 -17.67
C CYS A 223 -4.94 5.20 -18.09
N VAL A 224 -5.78 4.72 -17.16
CA VAL A 224 -6.85 3.76 -17.46
C VAL A 224 -7.90 4.40 -18.39
N LEU A 225 -8.29 5.65 -18.16
CA LEU A 225 -9.21 6.39 -19.05
C LEU A 225 -8.65 6.52 -20.46
N CYS A 226 -7.39 6.94 -20.60
CA CYS A 226 -6.73 7.04 -21.91
C CYS A 226 -6.67 5.67 -22.60
N LEU A 227 -6.30 4.62 -21.90
CA LEU A 227 -6.26 3.27 -22.43
C LEU A 227 -7.64 2.81 -22.93
N LEU A 228 -8.69 3.00 -22.14
CA LEU A 228 -10.07 2.64 -22.52
C LEU A 228 -10.58 3.47 -23.70
N ALA A 229 -10.20 4.75 -23.79
CA ALA A 229 -10.53 5.61 -24.92
C ALA A 229 -9.83 5.14 -26.22
N ILE A 230 -8.53 4.82 -26.15
CA ILE A 230 -7.75 4.25 -27.25
C ILE A 230 -8.36 2.91 -27.71
N MET A 231 -8.80 2.08 -26.75
CA MET A 231 -9.50 0.82 -27.04
C MET A 231 -10.94 0.99 -27.51
N LYS A 232 -11.42 2.23 -27.68
CA LYS A 232 -12.79 2.58 -28.09
C LYS A 232 -13.88 1.97 -27.18
N SER A 233 -13.56 1.72 -25.91
CA SER A 233 -14.51 1.20 -24.91
C SER A 233 -15.34 2.35 -24.36
N ARG A 234 -16.67 2.23 -24.39
CA ARG A 234 -17.57 3.28 -23.84
C ARG A 234 -17.43 3.49 -22.32
N GLN A 235 -16.76 2.55 -21.60
CA GLN A 235 -16.60 2.62 -20.15
C GLN A 235 -15.80 3.85 -19.70
N TRP A 236 -14.91 4.40 -20.53
CA TRP A 236 -14.14 5.60 -20.16
C TRP A 236 -15.03 6.81 -19.82
N ARG A 237 -16.17 6.98 -20.55
CA ARG A 237 -17.08 8.11 -20.27
C ARG A 237 -17.69 8.04 -18.86
N ALA A 238 -18.04 6.86 -18.42
CA ALA A 238 -18.61 6.67 -17.08
C ALA A 238 -17.56 6.85 -15.97
N LEU A 239 -16.28 6.55 -16.24
CA LEU A 239 -15.18 6.79 -15.30
C LEU A 239 -14.81 8.26 -15.14
N LEU A 240 -15.32 9.16 -15.98
CA LEU A 240 -15.18 10.61 -15.76
C LEU A 240 -15.86 11.05 -14.46
N LEU A 241 -16.93 10.38 -14.04
CA LEU A 241 -17.61 10.69 -12.78
C LEU A 241 -16.73 10.36 -11.55
N PRO A 242 -16.19 9.14 -11.37
CA PRO A 242 -15.21 8.89 -10.30
C PRO A 242 -13.95 9.79 -10.38
N LEU A 243 -13.48 10.12 -11.58
CA LEU A 243 -12.38 11.07 -11.74
C LEU A 243 -12.75 12.45 -11.17
N ALA A 244 -13.95 12.95 -11.47
CA ALA A 244 -14.41 14.24 -10.97
C ALA A 244 -14.50 14.26 -9.43
N PHE A 245 -15.02 13.18 -8.81
CA PHE A 245 -15.09 13.06 -7.34
C PHE A 245 -13.70 13.00 -6.70
N LEU A 246 -12.78 12.18 -7.23
CA LEU A 246 -11.41 12.09 -6.73
C LEU A 246 -10.67 13.43 -6.90
N LEU A 247 -10.82 14.07 -8.06
CA LEU A 247 -10.21 15.37 -8.34
C LEU A 247 -10.78 16.47 -7.43
N ALA A 248 -12.11 16.50 -7.22
CA ALA A 248 -12.73 17.45 -6.31
C ALA A 248 -12.20 17.30 -4.88
N GLY A 249 -12.14 16.06 -4.34
CA GLY A 249 -11.56 15.81 -3.02
C GLY A 249 -10.09 16.20 -2.94
N PHE A 250 -9.31 15.90 -3.98
CA PHE A 250 -7.89 16.27 -4.05
C PHE A 250 -7.71 17.80 -4.11
N LEU A 251 -8.50 18.51 -4.91
CA LEU A 251 -8.44 19.96 -5.00
C LEU A 251 -8.85 20.63 -3.67
N VAL A 252 -9.90 20.13 -3.02
CA VAL A 252 -10.25 20.60 -1.66
C VAL A 252 -9.05 20.45 -0.71
N SER A 253 -8.35 19.33 -0.75
CA SER A 253 -7.17 19.11 0.10
C SER A 253 -5.99 20.02 -0.27
N VAL A 254 -5.68 20.18 -1.56
CA VAL A 254 -4.53 20.98 -2.00
C VAL A 254 -4.75 22.47 -1.83
N CYS A 255 -5.96 22.98 -2.05
CA CYS A 255 -6.30 24.39 -1.96
C CYS A 255 -6.57 24.88 -0.53
N ALA A 256 -6.40 24.04 0.49
CA ALA A 256 -6.63 24.42 1.88
C ALA A 256 -5.66 25.55 2.33
N PRO A 257 -6.17 26.58 3.02
CA PRO A 257 -5.33 27.68 3.53
C PRO A 257 -4.18 27.19 4.43
N GLY A 258 -4.43 26.18 5.26
CA GLY A 258 -3.43 25.59 6.15
C GLY A 258 -2.18 25.05 5.44
N ASN A 259 -2.28 24.63 4.17
CA ASN A 259 -1.10 24.15 3.44
C ASN A 259 -0.04 25.26 3.25
N SER A 260 -0.46 26.49 2.99
CA SER A 260 0.47 27.63 2.87
C SER A 260 1.10 27.99 4.21
N VAL A 261 0.32 27.95 5.30
CA VAL A 261 0.83 28.18 6.68
C VAL A 261 1.91 27.14 7.02
N ARG A 262 1.60 25.87 6.78
CA ARG A 262 2.55 24.77 7.00
C ARG A 262 3.79 24.89 6.13
N GLN A 263 3.63 25.21 4.83
CA GLN A 263 4.74 25.37 3.90
C GLN A 263 5.74 26.43 4.38
N GLN A 264 5.23 27.57 4.82
CA GLN A 264 6.06 28.66 5.33
C GLN A 264 6.80 28.29 6.61
N SER A 265 6.14 27.53 7.53
CA SER A 265 6.74 27.15 8.81
C SER A 265 7.78 26.03 8.70
N GLU A 266 7.59 25.05 7.80
CA GLU A 266 8.45 23.87 7.71
C GLU A 266 9.59 23.98 6.69
N SER A 267 9.37 24.58 5.52
CA SER A 267 10.31 24.46 4.38
C SER A 267 10.50 25.74 3.56
N GLY A 268 9.78 26.82 3.87
CA GLY A 268 9.81 28.07 3.13
C GLY A 268 9.27 27.91 1.69
N GLU A 269 9.87 28.59 0.73
CA GLU A 269 9.42 28.54 -0.66
C GLU A 269 9.55 27.14 -1.29
N PRO A 270 8.56 26.69 -2.09
CA PRO A 270 8.61 25.39 -2.76
C PRO A 270 9.72 25.32 -3.81
N LEU A 271 10.16 24.09 -4.15
CA LEU A 271 11.11 23.89 -5.24
C LEU A 271 10.42 24.18 -6.59
N PRO A 272 11.13 24.77 -7.59
CA PRO A 272 10.57 24.88 -8.94
C PRO A 272 10.09 23.52 -9.48
N ALA A 273 8.88 23.47 -10.03
CA ALA A 273 8.24 22.22 -10.43
C ALA A 273 9.10 21.33 -11.37
N PRO A 274 9.81 21.86 -12.41
CA PRO A 274 10.67 21.02 -13.23
C PRO A 274 11.83 20.38 -12.45
N LEU A 275 12.38 21.10 -11.47
CA LEU A 275 13.46 20.59 -10.62
C LEU A 275 12.93 19.56 -9.64
N ALA A 276 11.73 19.73 -9.09
CA ALA A 276 11.05 18.74 -8.25
C ALA A 276 10.82 17.42 -9.01
N VAL A 277 10.39 17.49 -10.28
CA VAL A 277 10.24 16.30 -11.13
C VAL A 277 11.59 15.61 -11.37
N LEU A 278 12.65 16.37 -11.69
CA LEU A 278 13.99 15.79 -11.87
C LEU A 278 14.49 15.09 -10.61
N ARG A 279 14.34 15.74 -9.44
CA ARG A 279 14.70 15.14 -8.14
C ARG A 279 13.87 13.89 -7.83
N ALA A 280 12.57 13.90 -8.13
CA ALA A 280 11.70 12.74 -7.97
C ALA A 280 12.16 11.53 -8.82
N VAL A 281 12.56 11.76 -10.07
CA VAL A 281 13.12 10.72 -10.95
C VAL A 281 14.44 10.18 -10.41
N GLN A 282 15.34 11.06 -9.94
CA GLN A 282 16.60 10.66 -9.32
C GLN A 282 16.37 9.81 -8.05
N GLU A 283 15.48 10.26 -7.17
CA GLU A 283 15.15 9.54 -5.94
C GLU A 283 14.53 8.18 -6.24
N ALA A 284 13.60 8.10 -7.19
CA ALA A 284 13.02 6.86 -7.63
C ALA A 284 14.07 5.84 -8.10
N ALA A 285 15.07 6.29 -8.85
CA ALA A 285 16.20 5.46 -9.29
C ALA A 285 17.06 4.98 -8.10
N VAL A 286 17.37 5.86 -7.14
CA VAL A 286 18.16 5.53 -5.95
C VAL A 286 17.49 4.45 -5.10
N GLN A 287 16.15 4.43 -5.00
CA GLN A 287 15.44 3.42 -4.21
C GLN A 287 15.67 1.98 -4.71
N PHE A 288 15.96 1.78 -6.00
CA PHE A 288 16.29 0.44 -6.55
C PHE A 288 17.70 -0.05 -6.18
N TRP A 289 18.59 0.82 -5.68
CA TRP A 289 19.92 0.45 -5.22
C TRP A 289 19.99 0.15 -3.71
N LYS A 290 18.85 0.19 -3.01
CA LYS A 290 18.79 -0.18 -1.59
C LYS A 290 19.01 -1.70 -1.42
N PRO A 291 19.70 -2.17 -0.35
CA PRO A 291 19.96 -3.61 -0.12
C PRO A 291 18.69 -4.48 -0.16
N ARG A 292 17.59 -3.98 0.36
CA ARG A 292 16.28 -4.67 0.36
C ARG A 292 15.77 -5.09 -1.04
N THR A 293 16.23 -4.40 -2.10
CA THR A 293 15.84 -4.70 -3.48
C THR A 293 16.24 -6.11 -3.90
N VAL A 294 17.35 -6.65 -3.36
CA VAL A 294 17.75 -8.04 -3.62
C VAL A 294 16.67 -9.02 -3.16
N LEU A 295 16.10 -8.81 -1.98
CA LEU A 295 15.03 -9.68 -1.46
C LEU A 295 13.73 -9.51 -2.25
N VAL A 296 13.43 -8.29 -2.71
CA VAL A 296 12.31 -8.03 -3.63
C VAL A 296 12.50 -8.80 -4.93
N VAL A 297 13.69 -8.78 -5.53
CA VAL A 297 13.99 -9.52 -6.77
C VAL A 297 13.85 -11.03 -6.54
N LEU A 298 14.34 -11.58 -5.44
CA LEU A 298 14.18 -13.00 -5.11
C LEU A 298 12.70 -13.38 -4.93
N ALA A 299 11.91 -12.52 -4.30
CA ALA A 299 10.46 -12.72 -4.20
C ALA A 299 9.77 -12.71 -5.58
N LEU A 300 10.20 -11.84 -6.50
CA LEU A 300 9.71 -11.81 -7.88
C LEU A 300 10.15 -13.05 -8.68
N VAL A 301 11.36 -13.57 -8.45
CA VAL A 301 11.80 -14.86 -9.02
C VAL A 301 10.90 -15.98 -8.52
N PHE A 302 10.59 -16.02 -7.21
CA PHE A 302 9.63 -16.99 -6.67
C PHE A 302 8.24 -16.84 -7.32
N LEU A 303 7.79 -15.63 -7.64
CA LEU A 303 6.51 -15.38 -8.30
C LEU A 303 6.52 -15.60 -9.82
N ALA A 304 7.67 -15.83 -10.43
CA ALA A 304 7.76 -15.97 -11.89
C ALA A 304 6.79 -17.02 -12.49
N PRO A 305 6.55 -18.21 -11.91
CA PRO A 305 5.55 -19.15 -12.43
C PRO A 305 4.12 -18.60 -12.40
N VAL A 306 3.76 -17.83 -11.36
CA VAL A 306 2.43 -17.18 -11.23
C VAL A 306 2.26 -16.11 -12.31
N LEU A 307 3.24 -15.22 -12.44
CA LEU A 307 3.20 -14.12 -13.41
C LEU A 307 3.24 -14.64 -14.85
N TRP A 308 3.99 -15.71 -15.08
CA TRP A 308 4.03 -16.41 -16.37
C TRP A 308 2.66 -16.95 -16.78
N ASN A 309 1.98 -17.67 -15.88
CA ASN A 309 0.65 -18.22 -16.14
C ASN A 309 -0.40 -17.13 -16.30
N ALA A 310 -0.33 -16.09 -15.50
CA ALA A 310 -1.20 -14.92 -15.62
C ALA A 310 -1.01 -14.21 -16.98
N ALA A 311 0.22 -14.07 -17.45
CA ALA A 311 0.53 -13.48 -18.75
C ALA A 311 0.02 -14.36 -19.92
N ALA A 312 0.10 -15.70 -19.80
CA ALA A 312 -0.46 -16.61 -20.77
C ALA A 312 -2.00 -16.54 -20.85
N ALA A 313 -2.68 -16.36 -19.70
CA ALA A 313 -4.13 -16.23 -19.63
C ALA A 313 -4.63 -14.85 -20.11
N ALA A 314 -3.80 -13.80 -19.99
CA ALA A 314 -4.20 -12.42 -20.27
C ALA A 314 -4.44 -12.19 -21.78
N ARG A 315 -5.54 -11.50 -22.10
CA ARG A 315 -5.90 -11.10 -23.48
C ARG A 315 -5.21 -9.78 -23.89
N ILE A 316 -3.92 -9.64 -23.55
CA ILE A 316 -3.08 -8.45 -23.81
C ILE A 316 -2.09 -8.76 -24.92
N ARG A 317 -1.82 -7.79 -25.78
CA ARG A 317 -0.89 -7.96 -26.92
C ARG A 317 0.58 -7.79 -26.54
N PHE A 318 0.92 -7.21 -25.38
CA PHE A 318 2.28 -7.00 -24.85
C PHE A 318 3.28 -6.43 -25.87
N ARG A 319 2.92 -5.36 -26.63
CA ARG A 319 3.70 -4.93 -27.80
C ARG A 319 4.91 -4.07 -27.50
N TRP A 320 4.88 -3.22 -26.50
CA TRP A 320 5.86 -2.15 -26.25
C TRP A 320 6.45 -2.23 -24.85
N PRO A 321 7.29 -3.26 -24.54
CA PRO A 321 7.78 -3.47 -23.17
C PRO A 321 8.61 -2.29 -22.63
N LEU A 322 9.44 -1.64 -23.47
CA LEU A 322 10.23 -0.50 -23.06
C LEU A 322 9.34 0.74 -22.76
N PHE A 323 8.35 1.01 -23.61
CA PHE A 323 7.40 2.09 -23.32
C PHE A 323 6.62 1.84 -22.03
N PHE A 324 6.19 0.59 -21.81
CA PHE A 324 5.50 0.21 -20.58
C PHE A 324 6.39 0.38 -19.36
N LEU A 325 7.67 0.00 -19.44
CA LEU A 325 8.65 0.20 -18.36
C LEU A 325 8.83 1.70 -18.06
N VAL A 326 8.99 2.55 -19.08
CA VAL A 326 9.14 4.01 -18.89
C VAL A 326 7.89 4.62 -18.27
N LEU A 327 6.70 4.23 -18.75
CA LEU A 327 5.43 4.71 -18.19
C LEU A 327 5.27 4.32 -16.71
N THR A 328 5.49 3.07 -16.36
CA THR A 328 5.35 2.57 -14.99
C THR A 328 6.42 3.14 -14.06
N PHE A 329 7.65 3.30 -14.53
CA PHE A 329 8.69 4.01 -13.80
C PHE A 329 8.32 5.48 -13.57
N GLY A 330 7.75 6.16 -14.56
CA GLY A 330 7.24 7.53 -14.41
C GLY A 330 6.12 7.63 -13.36
N LEU A 331 5.17 6.69 -13.36
CA LEU A 331 4.11 6.62 -12.34
C LEU A 331 4.67 6.35 -10.93
N TYR A 332 5.71 5.52 -10.82
CA TYR A 332 6.42 5.29 -9.57
C TYR A 332 7.16 6.55 -9.10
N ALA A 333 7.92 7.18 -9.97
CA ALA A 333 8.69 8.40 -9.69
C ALA A 333 7.78 9.57 -9.30
N ALA A 334 6.60 9.69 -9.92
CA ALA A 334 5.64 10.75 -9.62
C ALA A 334 5.21 10.79 -8.15
N GLN A 335 5.29 9.68 -7.41
CA GLN A 335 4.98 9.63 -5.98
C GLN A 335 5.94 10.48 -5.11
N PHE A 336 7.15 10.74 -5.59
CA PHE A 336 8.13 11.61 -4.92
C PHE A 336 7.92 13.11 -5.24
N CYS A 337 7.18 13.46 -6.32
CA CYS A 337 7.01 14.84 -6.74
C CYS A 337 6.42 15.75 -5.66
N PRO A 338 5.34 15.37 -4.91
CA PRO A 338 4.75 16.25 -3.91
C PRO A 338 5.73 16.65 -2.80
N THR A 339 6.55 15.70 -2.31
CA THR A 339 7.51 15.97 -1.24
C THR A 339 8.75 16.71 -1.72
N TRP A 340 9.28 16.38 -2.89
CA TRP A 340 10.36 17.18 -3.47
C TRP A 340 9.91 18.61 -3.77
N TYR A 341 8.67 18.81 -4.23
CA TYR A 341 8.11 20.15 -4.44
C TYR A 341 7.97 20.92 -3.12
N ALA A 342 7.31 20.33 -2.11
CA ALA A 342 6.96 21.01 -0.89
C ALA A 342 8.08 21.03 0.17
N LEU A 343 8.82 19.91 0.34
CA LEU A 343 9.78 19.71 1.44
C LEU A 343 11.23 19.70 0.98
N LYS A 344 11.52 19.75 -0.32
CA LYS A 344 12.87 19.70 -0.91
C LYS A 344 13.66 18.42 -0.55
N GLN A 345 12.96 17.34 -0.20
CA GLN A 345 13.54 16.05 0.20
C GLN A 345 12.61 14.89 -0.18
N ALA A 346 13.10 13.64 -0.08
CA ALA A 346 12.34 12.44 -0.39
C ALA A 346 11.09 12.24 0.49
N GLY A 347 11.07 12.85 1.66
CA GLY A 347 10.01 12.73 2.65
C GLY A 347 10.39 11.84 3.84
N PRO A 348 9.52 11.77 4.88
CA PRO A 348 9.76 10.94 6.05
C PRO A 348 9.59 9.45 5.74
N ASP A 349 10.17 8.59 6.59
CA ASP A 349 10.16 7.13 6.41
C ASP A 349 8.76 6.55 6.21
N ARG A 350 7.74 7.05 6.91
CA ARG A 350 6.33 6.63 6.75
C ARG A 350 5.76 6.88 5.34
N LEU A 351 6.28 7.87 4.62
CA LEU A 351 5.96 8.08 3.21
C LEU A 351 6.75 7.10 2.34
N LEU A 352 8.02 6.90 2.66
CA LEU A 352 8.85 5.93 1.95
C LEU A 352 8.31 4.49 2.11
N ASP A 353 7.58 4.19 3.20
CA ASP A 353 6.86 2.92 3.39
C ASP A 353 5.87 2.68 2.24
N ILE A 354 4.94 3.62 1.99
CA ILE A 354 3.92 3.45 0.95
C ILE A 354 4.51 3.47 -0.47
N ILE A 355 5.57 4.23 -0.69
CA ILE A 355 6.28 4.22 -1.96
C ILE A 355 6.98 2.87 -2.16
N PHE A 356 7.55 2.29 -1.11
CA PHE A 356 8.13 0.95 -1.13
C PHE A 356 7.08 -0.12 -1.43
N TYR A 357 5.88 -0.05 -0.80
CA TYR A 357 4.78 -0.97 -1.10
C TYR A 357 4.40 -0.93 -2.60
N SER A 358 4.34 0.25 -3.17
CA SER A 358 4.05 0.43 -4.59
C SER A 358 5.18 -0.05 -5.50
N ALA A 359 6.46 0.05 -5.06
CA ALA A 359 7.62 -0.39 -5.84
C ALA A 359 7.56 -1.89 -6.16
N PHE A 360 7.23 -2.73 -5.16
CA PHE A 360 7.03 -4.17 -5.38
C PHE A 360 5.99 -4.43 -6.47
N PHE A 361 4.84 -3.75 -6.40
CA PHE A 361 3.79 -3.89 -7.40
C PHE A 361 4.26 -3.48 -8.80
N TRP A 362 4.91 -2.33 -8.95
CA TRP A 362 5.41 -1.88 -10.24
C TRP A 362 6.45 -2.83 -10.82
N MET A 363 7.35 -3.36 -10.00
CA MET A 363 8.31 -4.40 -10.43
C MET A 363 7.59 -5.68 -10.88
N ALA A 364 6.60 -6.15 -10.13
CA ALA A 364 5.82 -7.35 -10.48
C ALA A 364 5.04 -7.17 -11.79
N VAL A 365 4.44 -6.00 -12.00
CA VAL A 365 3.70 -5.67 -13.23
C VAL A 365 4.64 -5.56 -14.44
N ASN A 366 5.83 -5.00 -14.28
CA ASN A 366 6.84 -4.96 -15.35
C ASN A 366 7.33 -6.38 -15.70
N LEU A 367 7.60 -7.22 -14.69
CA LEU A 367 7.96 -8.62 -14.93
C LEU A 367 6.83 -9.37 -15.65
N PHE A 368 5.58 -9.22 -15.20
CA PHE A 368 4.40 -9.77 -15.86
C PHE A 368 4.32 -9.36 -17.34
N TYR A 369 4.49 -8.05 -17.61
CA TYR A 369 4.42 -7.53 -18.97
C TYR A 369 5.56 -8.05 -19.86
N PHE A 370 6.77 -8.08 -19.32
CA PHE A 370 7.94 -8.62 -20.02
C PHE A 370 7.79 -10.12 -20.32
N LEU A 371 7.33 -10.92 -19.35
CA LEU A 371 7.06 -12.33 -19.54
C LEU A 371 5.99 -12.57 -20.62
N GLY A 372 4.94 -11.75 -20.62
CA GLY A 372 3.91 -11.79 -21.65
C GLY A 372 4.43 -11.44 -23.05
N TRP A 373 5.30 -10.43 -23.15
CA TRP A 373 5.98 -10.09 -24.39
C TRP A 373 6.88 -11.22 -24.89
N LEU A 374 7.67 -11.83 -23.99
CA LEU A 374 8.54 -12.94 -24.31
C LEU A 374 7.75 -14.17 -24.80
N GLN A 375 6.63 -14.49 -24.15
CA GLN A 375 5.73 -15.56 -24.56
C GLN A 375 5.20 -15.33 -25.98
N ARG A 376 4.71 -14.13 -26.27
CA ARG A 376 4.18 -13.81 -27.60
C ARG A 376 5.25 -13.84 -28.67
N ARG A 377 6.52 -13.57 -28.35
CA ARG A 377 7.64 -13.63 -29.28
C ARG A 377 8.13 -15.05 -29.54
N LEU A 378 8.20 -15.89 -28.51
CA LEU A 378 8.78 -17.22 -28.60
C LEU A 378 7.78 -18.30 -29.04
N TRP A 379 6.50 -18.14 -28.72
CA TRP A 379 5.46 -19.16 -28.96
C TRP A 379 4.31 -18.66 -29.85
N ALA A 380 4.46 -17.50 -30.54
CA ALA A 380 3.42 -16.98 -31.43
C ALA A 380 3.08 -17.96 -32.59
N GLU A 381 4.08 -18.67 -33.09
CA GLU A 381 3.96 -19.57 -34.22
C GLU A 381 3.67 -21.04 -33.83
N ASN A 382 4.00 -21.45 -32.60
CA ASN A 382 3.95 -22.85 -32.16
C ASN A 382 2.77 -23.17 -31.19
N GLY A 383 1.85 -22.29 -31.02
CA GLY A 383 0.51 -22.52 -30.45
C GLY A 383 0.36 -22.68 -28.95
N ALA A 384 1.23 -23.37 -28.22
CA ALA A 384 1.05 -23.64 -26.78
C ALA A 384 2.19 -23.10 -25.94
N VAL A 385 1.88 -22.05 -25.11
CA VAL A 385 2.82 -21.54 -24.11
C VAL A 385 2.98 -22.58 -22.99
N PRO A 386 4.22 -23.00 -22.66
CA PRO A 386 4.46 -23.93 -21.56
C PRO A 386 3.90 -23.39 -20.24
N GLN A 387 3.26 -24.23 -19.46
CA GLN A 387 2.73 -23.82 -18.17
C GLN A 387 3.86 -23.62 -17.15
N GLY A 388 3.91 -22.46 -16.50
CA GLY A 388 4.76 -22.19 -15.34
C GLY A 388 4.33 -23.07 -14.15
N ARG A 389 5.29 -23.75 -13.50
CA ARG A 389 5.01 -24.72 -12.44
C ARG A 389 5.95 -24.57 -11.29
N TYR A 390 5.43 -24.75 -10.08
CA TYR A 390 6.23 -24.92 -8.89
C TYR A 390 6.66 -26.38 -8.78
N THR A 391 7.96 -26.60 -8.59
CA THR A 391 8.50 -27.90 -8.20
C THR A 391 9.10 -27.79 -6.79
N ILE A 392 9.22 -28.90 -6.06
CA ILE A 392 9.87 -28.92 -4.74
C ILE A 392 11.28 -28.33 -4.84
N GLY A 393 12.04 -28.69 -5.87
CA GLY A 393 13.39 -28.15 -6.07
C GLY A 393 13.41 -26.65 -6.28
N PHE A 394 12.49 -26.09 -7.08
CA PHE A 394 12.39 -24.63 -7.28
C PHE A 394 12.05 -23.90 -5.98
N VAL A 395 11.04 -24.39 -5.25
CA VAL A 395 10.65 -23.79 -3.96
C VAL A 395 11.76 -23.89 -2.93
N ALA A 396 12.44 -25.03 -2.83
CA ALA A 396 13.56 -25.22 -1.91
C ALA A 396 14.74 -24.29 -2.23
N VAL A 397 15.13 -24.18 -3.50
CA VAL A 397 16.23 -23.30 -3.92
C VAL A 397 15.89 -21.83 -3.66
N THR A 398 14.69 -21.37 -4.03
CA THR A 398 14.30 -19.98 -3.81
C THR A 398 14.18 -19.66 -2.32
N ALA A 399 13.66 -20.57 -1.49
CA ALA A 399 13.62 -20.43 -0.05
C ALA A 399 15.03 -20.41 0.58
N ALA A 400 15.94 -21.26 0.12
CA ALA A 400 17.31 -21.25 0.58
C ALA A 400 18.05 -19.94 0.20
N LEU A 401 17.86 -19.45 -1.03
CA LEU A 401 18.44 -18.17 -1.45
C LEU A 401 17.88 -17.00 -0.63
N LEU A 402 16.57 -16.99 -0.35
CA LEU A 402 15.95 -16.00 0.53
C LEU A 402 16.55 -16.07 1.95
N ALA A 403 16.64 -17.26 2.54
CA ALA A 403 17.20 -17.44 3.88
C ALA A 403 18.66 -17.00 3.97
N VAL A 404 19.51 -17.39 3.00
CA VAL A 404 20.92 -16.97 2.92
C VAL A 404 21.02 -15.46 2.74
N SER A 405 20.21 -14.85 1.88
CA SER A 405 20.21 -13.40 1.67
C SER A 405 19.73 -12.64 2.91
N CYS A 406 18.67 -13.11 3.60
CA CYS A 406 18.23 -12.53 4.86
C CYS A 406 19.32 -12.61 5.93
N PHE A 407 20.03 -13.75 6.03
CA PHE A 407 21.13 -13.91 6.98
C PHE A 407 22.32 -13.00 6.63
N ALA A 408 22.70 -12.94 5.36
CA ALA A 408 23.79 -12.07 4.90
C ALA A 408 23.52 -10.58 5.10
N MET A 409 22.24 -10.18 5.02
CA MET A 409 21.80 -8.79 5.15
C MET A 409 21.26 -8.43 6.53
N ARG A 410 21.36 -9.32 7.53
CA ARG A 410 20.74 -9.13 8.86
C ARG A 410 21.19 -7.86 9.57
N ASP A 411 22.46 -7.43 9.31
CA ASP A 411 23.06 -6.24 9.92
C ASP A 411 22.75 -4.95 9.10
N MET A 412 22.23 -5.10 7.88
CA MET A 412 21.87 -4.00 6.98
C MET A 412 20.35 -3.74 6.93
N LEU A 413 19.55 -4.75 7.27
CA LEU A 413 18.10 -4.71 7.17
C LEU A 413 17.43 -5.01 8.50
N ASN A 414 16.50 -4.16 8.85
CA ASN A 414 15.66 -4.31 10.04
C ASN A 414 14.38 -5.09 9.69
N PHE A 415 14.41 -6.41 9.85
CA PHE A 415 13.21 -7.23 9.65
C PHE A 415 12.21 -7.00 10.78
N THR A 416 11.03 -6.52 10.44
CA THR A 416 10.01 -6.09 11.42
C THR A 416 9.63 -7.20 12.41
N SER A 417 9.43 -8.43 11.94
CA SER A 417 9.11 -9.57 12.80
C SER A 417 10.23 -9.91 13.78
N ILE A 418 11.49 -9.79 13.35
CA ILE A 418 12.67 -10.04 14.21
C ILE A 418 12.78 -8.94 15.25
N GLN A 419 12.60 -7.67 14.88
CA GLN A 419 12.57 -6.55 15.84
C GLN A 419 11.47 -6.73 16.88
N ALA A 420 10.25 -7.05 16.44
CA ALA A 420 9.13 -7.33 17.36
C ALA A 420 9.42 -8.51 18.31
N LEU A 421 9.98 -9.60 17.79
CA LEU A 421 10.37 -10.77 18.60
C LEU A 421 11.45 -10.42 19.61
N ASN A 422 12.46 -9.64 19.20
CA ASN A 422 13.53 -9.20 20.10
C ASN A 422 12.99 -8.28 21.19
N ALA A 423 12.13 -7.31 20.86
CA ALA A 423 11.51 -6.43 21.85
C ALA A 423 10.68 -7.18 22.90
N LEU A 424 9.96 -8.25 22.47
CA LEU A 424 9.24 -9.14 23.40
C LEU A 424 10.18 -9.99 24.24
N ARG A 425 11.25 -10.56 23.65
CA ARG A 425 12.18 -11.48 24.32
C ARG A 425 13.06 -10.76 25.34
N THR A 426 13.51 -9.54 25.04
CA THR A 426 14.35 -8.74 25.94
C THR A 426 13.56 -8.00 27.01
N GLY A 427 12.23 -8.00 26.96
CA GLY A 427 11.39 -7.24 27.89
C GLY A 427 11.30 -5.73 27.55
N GLN A 428 11.92 -5.26 26.46
CA GLN A 428 11.92 -3.85 26.08
C GLN A 428 10.50 -3.31 25.83
N ALA A 429 9.63 -4.11 25.21
CA ALA A 429 8.24 -3.72 24.97
C ALA A 429 7.46 -3.55 26.27
N GLN A 430 7.67 -4.46 27.23
CA GLN A 430 7.05 -4.43 28.56
C GLN A 430 7.55 -3.22 29.35
N GLN A 431 8.85 -2.98 29.35
CA GLN A 431 9.46 -1.84 30.03
C GLN A 431 8.91 -0.52 29.49
N TYR A 432 8.88 -0.34 28.18
CA TYR A 432 8.35 0.87 27.54
C TYR A 432 6.89 1.13 27.95
N HIS A 433 6.07 0.08 27.97
CA HIS A 433 4.67 0.17 28.38
C HIS A 433 4.53 0.53 29.88
N SER A 434 5.32 -0.09 30.77
CA SER A 434 5.29 0.22 32.21
C SER A 434 5.74 1.66 32.50
N GLU A 435 6.77 2.14 31.80
CA GLU A 435 7.22 3.53 31.90
C GLU A 435 6.15 4.54 31.42
N PHE A 436 5.38 4.15 30.38
CA PHE A 436 4.24 4.95 29.95
C PHE A 436 3.15 5.00 31.02
N CYS A 437 2.74 3.85 31.60
CA CYS A 437 1.74 3.81 32.66
C CYS A 437 2.17 4.64 33.86
N ALA A 438 3.42 4.52 34.30
CA ALA A 438 3.94 5.33 35.41
C ALA A 438 3.90 6.84 35.13
N ARG A 439 4.14 7.26 33.88
CA ARG A 439 3.99 8.70 33.50
C ARG A 439 2.54 9.16 33.52
N VAL A 440 1.60 8.32 33.10
CA VAL A 440 0.17 8.65 33.16
C VAL A 440 -0.27 8.84 34.62
N GLU A 441 0.11 7.92 35.53
CA GLU A 441 -0.21 8.02 36.97
C GLU A 441 0.32 9.30 37.64
N VAL A 442 1.43 9.86 37.15
CA VAL A 442 1.98 11.15 37.69
C VAL A 442 1.24 12.33 37.14
N LEU A 443 0.57 12.25 36.01
CA LEU A 443 -0.13 13.33 35.35
C LEU A 443 -1.62 13.42 35.73
N GLU A 444 -2.20 12.32 36.21
CA GLU A 444 -3.54 12.25 36.80
C GLU A 444 -3.56 12.66 38.29
#